data_8d05b3a6e9bba6a660731320683f3023
#
_entry.id   8d05b3a6e9bba6a660731320683f3023
#
_cell.length_a   1.000
_cell.length_b   1.000
_cell.length_c   1.000
_cell.angle_alpha   90.00
_cell.angle_beta   90.00
_cell.angle_gamma   90.00
#
_symmetry.space_group_name_H-M   'P 1'
#
loop_
_entity.id
_entity.type
_entity.pdbx_description
1 polymer ?
#
loop_
_entity_poly.entity_id
_entity_poly.type
_entity_poly.pdbx_seq_one_letter_code
_entity_poly.pdbx_strand_id
1 'polypeptide(L)'
;MKTNRCVAVKPTYPLTLDDLLTNEGFLNYYFQKNEADVWEWNEFLEDHPDQLPTVDAAVSLLNRLSLKWSEEYIRQQFLQMQDSLANTTHHPIARPLWSNNWVRWGLAASVLLAMGIWTYVYQTTIPASLYTQQVSQKDLIEQVNPNSEPLRVDLPDGSWIRLAKNSRLSYPARFTGSVREVYLDGDGFFDVARNPKQPFLVHAGEITTKVLGTSFLIKARTDQERVEVVVRTGKVSVYRETTVSQPVIVKKLQGVIITPNQQLVYNRKADSFARSIVGSPQLIQPEALVDFDFRNTPASTVFERIQRAYGIPIEYDAALMSDCPVTASLADESLYGKLNLVCRAIEAQYEVVDGQIIVNGKGCK
;
A
#
# COMPACT_ATOMS: atom_id res chain seq x y z
N MET A 1 -27.86 -8.78 30.42
CA MET A 1 -27.95 -8.68 28.97
C MET A 1 -28.01 -7.22 28.63
N LYS A 2 -26.92 -6.61 28.14
CA LYS A 2 -26.85 -5.22 27.72
C LYS A 2 -27.04 -5.23 26.19
N THR A 3 -28.19 -4.79 25.74
CA THR A 3 -28.48 -4.55 24.33
C THR A 3 -27.68 -3.36 23.86
N ASN A 4 -26.73 -3.57 22.95
CA ASN A 4 -26.06 -2.51 22.21
C ASN A 4 -27.12 -1.85 21.29
N ARG A 5 -27.58 -0.66 21.68
CA ARG A 5 -28.27 0.25 20.77
C ARG A 5 -27.22 0.75 19.76
N CYS A 6 -27.35 0.37 18.50
CA CYS A 6 -26.73 1.12 17.42
C CYS A 6 -27.27 2.55 17.48
N VAL A 7 -26.38 3.51 17.70
CA VAL A 7 -26.71 4.93 17.66
C VAL A 7 -26.93 5.26 16.18
N ALA A 8 -28.20 5.52 15.81
CA ALA A 8 -28.53 6.06 14.50
C ALA A 8 -27.79 7.39 14.35
N VAL A 9 -27.01 7.52 13.28
CA VAL A 9 -26.27 8.75 12.96
C VAL A 9 -27.31 9.74 12.45
N LYS A 10 -27.65 10.76 13.27
CA LYS A 10 -28.53 11.87 12.83
C LYS A 10 -27.93 12.51 11.57
N PRO A 11 -28.74 12.71 10.52
CA PRO A 11 -28.26 13.31 9.28
C PRO A 11 -27.77 14.75 9.54
N THR A 12 -26.61 15.09 8.96
CA THR A 12 -26.04 16.45 9.04
C THR A 12 -26.77 17.35 8.03
N TYR A 13 -27.36 18.45 8.46
CA TYR A 13 -28.15 19.39 7.67
C TYR A 13 -27.22 20.44 6.98
N PRO A 14 -27.46 20.87 5.70
CA PRO A 14 -28.49 20.40 4.74
C PRO A 14 -28.08 19.10 4.01
N LEU A 15 -29.08 18.24 3.71
CA LEU A 15 -28.88 16.97 3.03
C LEU A 15 -28.75 17.15 1.52
N THR A 16 -27.76 16.49 0.92
CA THR A 16 -27.66 16.39 -0.54
C THR A 16 -28.29 15.10 -1.05
N LEU A 17 -28.54 15.02 -2.37
CA LEU A 17 -29.09 13.83 -3.02
C LEU A 17 -28.20 12.59 -2.78
N ASP A 18 -26.88 12.75 -2.85
CA ASP A 18 -25.90 11.66 -2.64
C ASP A 18 -25.92 11.18 -1.18
N ASP A 19 -26.08 12.09 -0.22
CA ASP A 19 -26.19 11.74 1.20
C ASP A 19 -27.41 10.87 1.45
N LEU A 20 -28.56 11.17 0.81
CA LEU A 20 -29.78 10.38 0.94
C LEU A 20 -29.66 9.00 0.32
N LEU A 21 -29.05 8.88 -0.86
CA LEU A 21 -28.90 7.61 -1.56
C LEU A 21 -27.92 6.65 -0.89
N THR A 22 -27.01 7.17 -0.06
CA THR A 22 -26.03 6.38 0.71
C THR A 22 -26.42 6.17 2.17
N ASN A 23 -27.45 6.85 2.66
CA ASN A 23 -27.90 6.76 4.04
C ASN A 23 -28.77 5.51 4.26
N GLU A 24 -28.29 4.60 5.10
CA GLU A 24 -28.98 3.34 5.40
C GLU A 24 -30.37 3.56 6.04
N GLY A 25 -30.50 4.55 6.94
CA GLY A 25 -31.78 4.90 7.57
C GLY A 25 -32.81 5.41 6.55
N PHE A 26 -32.39 6.24 5.57
CA PHE A 26 -33.25 6.69 4.50
C PHE A 26 -33.68 5.54 3.56
N LEU A 27 -32.76 4.65 3.24
CA LEU A 27 -33.09 3.46 2.43
C LEU A 27 -34.08 2.54 3.16
N ASN A 28 -33.91 2.36 4.48
CA ASN A 28 -34.86 1.60 5.30
C ASN A 28 -36.24 2.28 5.36
N TYR A 29 -36.31 3.60 5.45
CA TYR A 29 -37.54 4.40 5.33
C TYR A 29 -38.20 4.18 3.97
N TYR A 30 -37.48 4.33 2.88
CA TYR A 30 -38.03 4.16 1.52
C TYR A 30 -38.56 2.76 1.26
N PHE A 31 -37.82 1.71 1.69
CA PHE A 31 -38.24 0.31 1.52
C PHE A 31 -39.14 -0.21 2.64
N GLN A 32 -39.49 0.60 3.63
CA GLN A 32 -40.30 0.24 4.80
C GLN A 32 -39.78 -1.00 5.55
N LYS A 33 -38.47 -1.13 5.68
CA LYS A 33 -37.81 -2.30 6.27
C LYS A 33 -37.78 -2.28 7.80
N ASN A 34 -37.76 -1.08 8.42
CA ASN A 34 -37.62 -0.91 9.85
C ASN A 34 -38.56 0.19 10.34
N GLU A 35 -39.51 -0.16 11.22
CA GLU A 35 -40.51 0.78 11.77
C GLU A 35 -39.85 1.96 12.53
N ALA A 36 -38.72 1.74 13.19
CA ALA A 36 -38.03 2.80 13.92
C ALA A 36 -37.47 3.87 12.94
N ASP A 37 -36.83 3.45 11.86
CA ASP A 37 -36.28 4.36 10.84
C ASP A 37 -37.40 5.10 10.10
N VAL A 38 -38.54 4.43 9.83
CA VAL A 38 -39.71 5.04 9.21
C VAL A 38 -40.30 6.13 10.11
N TRP A 39 -40.36 5.90 11.40
CA TRP A 39 -40.89 6.89 12.35
C TRP A 39 -39.92 8.10 12.46
N GLU A 40 -38.63 7.86 12.61
CA GLU A 40 -37.59 8.89 12.74
C GLU A 40 -37.53 9.79 11.50
N TRP A 41 -37.64 9.21 10.29
CA TRP A 41 -37.61 9.96 9.04
C TRP A 41 -38.91 10.76 8.81
N ASN A 42 -40.06 10.27 9.24
CA ASN A 42 -41.31 11.05 9.19
C ASN A 42 -41.23 12.26 10.13
N GLU A 43 -40.77 12.08 11.35
CA GLU A 43 -40.54 13.18 12.32
C GLU A 43 -39.55 14.21 11.77
N PHE A 44 -38.44 13.73 11.18
CA PHE A 44 -37.44 14.61 10.54
C PHE A 44 -38.01 15.45 9.41
N LEU A 45 -38.86 14.88 8.56
CA LEU A 45 -39.48 15.59 7.44
C LEU A 45 -40.56 16.60 7.88
N GLU A 46 -41.22 16.35 9.01
CA GLU A 46 -42.15 17.33 9.61
C GLU A 46 -41.38 18.55 10.15
N ASP A 47 -40.21 18.34 10.74
CA ASP A 47 -39.38 19.40 11.28
C ASP A 47 -38.61 20.18 10.19
N HIS A 48 -38.38 19.58 9.01
CA HIS A 48 -37.57 20.17 7.93
C HIS A 48 -38.31 20.15 6.57
N PRO A 49 -39.41 20.90 6.40
CA PRO A 49 -40.18 20.88 5.17
C PRO A 49 -39.43 21.43 3.94
N ASP A 50 -38.36 22.17 4.13
CA ASP A 50 -37.47 22.66 3.09
C ASP A 50 -36.63 21.54 2.40
N GLN A 51 -36.50 20.38 3.02
CA GLN A 51 -35.82 19.20 2.45
C GLN A 51 -36.73 18.30 1.61
N LEU A 52 -38.04 18.49 1.64
CA LEU A 52 -38.98 17.70 0.86
C LEU A 52 -38.61 17.59 -0.63
N PRO A 53 -38.23 18.67 -1.34
CA PRO A 53 -37.85 18.57 -2.75
C PRO A 53 -36.64 17.64 -3.01
N THR A 54 -35.67 17.62 -2.10
CA THR A 54 -34.46 16.78 -2.19
C THR A 54 -34.84 15.31 -1.95
N VAL A 55 -35.70 15.06 -0.99
CA VAL A 55 -36.21 13.72 -0.68
C VAL A 55 -37.09 13.21 -1.82
N ASP A 56 -37.97 14.03 -2.41
CA ASP A 56 -38.77 13.66 -3.57
C ASP A 56 -37.90 13.33 -4.79
N ALA A 57 -36.84 14.05 -5.02
CA ALA A 57 -35.85 13.75 -6.05
C ALA A 57 -35.19 12.38 -5.83
N ALA A 58 -34.76 12.09 -4.60
CA ALA A 58 -34.19 10.80 -4.23
C ALA A 58 -35.17 9.64 -4.39
N VAL A 59 -36.44 9.82 -3.94
CA VAL A 59 -37.50 8.83 -4.09
C VAL A 59 -37.81 8.59 -5.56
N SER A 60 -37.88 9.65 -6.40
CA SER A 60 -38.13 9.52 -7.84
C SER A 60 -37.01 8.75 -8.55
N LEU A 61 -35.77 8.96 -8.16
CA LEU A 61 -34.62 8.24 -8.68
C LEU A 61 -34.65 6.76 -8.25
N LEU A 62 -34.91 6.48 -6.98
CA LEU A 62 -35.08 5.12 -6.47
C LEU A 62 -36.24 4.38 -7.13
N ASN A 63 -37.35 5.04 -7.42
CA ASN A 63 -38.49 4.47 -8.15
C ASN A 63 -38.13 4.12 -9.62
N ARG A 64 -37.25 4.88 -10.25
CA ARG A 64 -36.73 4.56 -11.61
C ARG A 64 -35.75 3.41 -11.61
N LEU A 65 -34.95 3.29 -10.54
CA LEU A 65 -33.94 2.23 -10.39
C LEU A 65 -34.57 0.93 -9.84
N SER A 66 -35.60 1.01 -9.00
CA SER A 66 -36.35 -0.15 -8.55
C SER A 66 -37.27 -0.63 -9.68
N LEU A 67 -36.87 -1.71 -10.38
CA LEU A 67 -37.75 -2.51 -11.18
C LEU A 67 -38.85 -3.03 -10.23
N LYS A 68 -39.98 -2.31 -10.11
CA LYS A 68 -41.20 -2.84 -9.50
C LYS A 68 -41.69 -3.94 -10.42
N TRP A 69 -41.34 -5.18 -10.09
CA TRP A 69 -42.11 -6.31 -10.56
C TRP A 69 -43.50 -6.14 -9.99
N SER A 70 -44.49 -5.81 -10.83
CA SER A 70 -45.85 -5.69 -10.34
C SER A 70 -46.27 -7.03 -9.75
N GLU A 71 -46.96 -7.03 -8.60
CA GLU A 71 -47.49 -8.26 -7.98
C GLU A 71 -48.33 -9.07 -8.96
N GLU A 72 -48.99 -8.37 -9.90
CA GLU A 72 -49.75 -8.93 -11.01
C GLU A 72 -48.88 -9.79 -11.94
N TYR A 73 -47.66 -9.34 -12.28
CA TYR A 73 -46.73 -10.09 -13.12
C TYR A 73 -46.20 -11.35 -12.43
N ILE A 74 -45.88 -11.25 -11.15
CA ILE A 74 -45.43 -12.39 -10.33
C ILE A 74 -46.58 -13.40 -10.20
N ARG A 75 -47.81 -12.93 -9.97
CA ARG A 75 -49.01 -13.76 -9.86
C ARG A 75 -49.33 -14.48 -11.17
N GLN A 76 -49.24 -13.81 -12.32
CA GLN A 76 -49.42 -14.43 -13.63
C GLN A 76 -48.34 -15.50 -13.92
N GLN A 77 -47.12 -15.26 -13.60
CA GLN A 77 -46.04 -16.25 -13.74
C GLN A 77 -46.28 -17.47 -12.83
N PHE A 78 -46.75 -17.21 -11.59
CA PHE A 78 -47.05 -18.29 -10.64
C PHE A 78 -48.26 -19.14 -11.09
N LEU A 79 -49.30 -18.52 -11.63
CA LEU A 79 -50.47 -19.21 -12.17
C LEU A 79 -50.10 -20.03 -13.45
N GLN A 80 -49.27 -19.50 -14.33
CA GLN A 80 -48.73 -20.23 -15.47
C GLN A 80 -47.88 -21.45 -15.07
N MET A 81 -47.13 -21.31 -13.97
CA MET A 81 -46.33 -22.42 -13.42
C MET A 81 -47.22 -23.48 -12.77
N GLN A 82 -48.32 -23.10 -12.11
CA GLN A 82 -49.33 -24.05 -11.59
C GLN A 82 -50.08 -24.77 -12.69
N ASP A 83 -50.47 -24.11 -13.75
CA ASP A 83 -51.15 -24.73 -14.90
C ASP A 83 -50.22 -25.71 -15.65
N SER A 84 -48.96 -25.39 -15.78
CA SER A 84 -47.94 -26.29 -16.35
C SER A 84 -47.70 -27.55 -15.48
N LEU A 85 -47.87 -27.43 -14.16
CA LEU A 85 -47.79 -28.57 -13.24
C LEU A 85 -49.07 -29.41 -13.19
N ALA A 86 -50.24 -28.79 -13.40
CA ALA A 86 -51.53 -29.49 -13.41
C ALA A 86 -51.83 -30.26 -14.70
N ASN A 87 -51.21 -29.86 -15.82
CA ASN A 87 -51.39 -30.48 -17.14
C ASN A 87 -50.35 -31.58 -17.45
N THR A 88 -49.59 -32.03 -16.47
CA THR A 88 -48.75 -33.22 -16.62
C THR A 88 -49.65 -34.46 -16.56
N THR A 89 -50.36 -34.77 -17.66
CA THR A 89 -50.94 -36.05 -17.93
C THR A 89 -49.88 -37.12 -17.86
N HIS A 90 -50.19 -38.18 -17.16
CA HIS A 90 -49.39 -39.38 -16.96
C HIS A 90 -48.64 -39.85 -18.24
N HIS A 91 -47.43 -39.42 -18.39
CA HIS A 91 -46.50 -40.17 -19.23
C HIS A 91 -46.07 -41.43 -18.48
N PRO A 92 -46.01 -42.60 -19.15
CA PRO A 92 -45.60 -43.83 -18.50
C PRO A 92 -44.20 -43.59 -17.90
N ILE A 93 -44.07 -43.98 -16.65
CA ILE A 93 -42.86 -43.85 -15.84
C ILE A 93 -41.70 -44.45 -16.66
N ALA A 94 -40.91 -43.54 -17.25
CA ALA A 94 -39.63 -43.95 -17.83
C ALA A 94 -38.83 -44.60 -16.71
N ARG A 95 -38.42 -45.84 -16.90
CA ARG A 95 -37.62 -46.61 -15.95
C ARG A 95 -36.42 -45.70 -15.54
N PRO A 96 -36.14 -45.58 -14.24
CA PRO A 96 -35.07 -44.67 -13.81
C PRO A 96 -33.76 -45.11 -14.46
N LEU A 97 -33.16 -44.22 -15.26
CA LEU A 97 -31.85 -44.38 -15.88
C LEU A 97 -30.75 -44.74 -14.85
N TRP A 98 -31.08 -44.61 -13.57
CA TRP A 98 -30.20 -44.91 -12.43
C TRP A 98 -29.98 -46.42 -12.17
N SER A 99 -30.73 -47.31 -12.79
CA SER A 99 -30.51 -48.75 -12.62
C SER A 99 -29.34 -49.27 -13.48
N ASN A 100 -28.82 -48.46 -14.40
CA ASN A 100 -27.74 -48.85 -15.25
C ASN A 100 -26.40 -48.49 -14.61
N ASN A 101 -25.62 -49.46 -14.19
CA ASN A 101 -24.30 -49.23 -13.58
C ASN A 101 -23.38 -48.34 -14.43
N TRP A 102 -23.57 -48.29 -15.74
CA TRP A 102 -22.83 -47.43 -16.67
C TRP A 102 -23.08 -45.93 -16.43
N VAL A 103 -24.30 -45.53 -16.07
CA VAL A 103 -24.63 -44.12 -15.75
C VAL A 103 -23.94 -43.69 -14.44
N ARG A 104 -23.86 -44.59 -13.46
CA ARG A 104 -23.14 -44.33 -12.20
C ARG A 104 -21.64 -44.19 -12.42
N TRP A 105 -21.04 -45.03 -13.26
CA TRP A 105 -19.64 -44.90 -13.64
C TRP A 105 -19.37 -43.66 -14.48
N GLY A 106 -20.31 -43.24 -15.36
CA GLY A 106 -20.22 -42.02 -16.15
C GLY A 106 -20.25 -40.77 -15.28
N LEU A 107 -21.10 -40.73 -14.26
CA LEU A 107 -21.14 -39.59 -13.29
C LEU A 107 -19.88 -39.52 -12.44
N ALA A 108 -19.37 -40.67 -11.96
CA ALA A 108 -18.10 -40.70 -11.22
C ALA A 108 -16.92 -40.21 -12.08
N ALA A 109 -16.86 -40.63 -13.34
CA ALA A 109 -15.83 -40.22 -14.29
C ALA A 109 -15.90 -38.70 -14.60
N SER A 110 -17.13 -38.13 -14.73
CA SER A 110 -17.29 -36.70 -14.98
C SER A 110 -16.86 -35.83 -13.79
N VAL A 111 -17.12 -36.27 -12.56
CA VAL A 111 -16.66 -35.58 -11.33
C VAL A 111 -15.12 -35.62 -11.24
N LEU A 112 -14.51 -36.78 -11.53
CA LEU A 112 -13.05 -36.93 -11.54
C LEU A 112 -12.40 -36.07 -12.65
N LEU A 113 -13.02 -36.02 -13.85
CA LEU A 113 -12.58 -35.10 -14.92
C LEU A 113 -12.73 -33.64 -14.55
N ALA A 114 -13.85 -33.24 -13.98
CA ALA A 114 -14.07 -31.88 -13.51
C ALA A 114 -13.07 -31.49 -12.40
N MET A 115 -12.79 -32.40 -11.48
CA MET A 115 -11.79 -32.19 -10.41
C MET A 115 -10.36 -32.15 -10.97
N GLY A 116 -10.06 -32.97 -11.97
CA GLY A 116 -8.79 -32.94 -12.70
C GLY A 116 -8.60 -31.64 -13.49
N ILE A 117 -9.63 -31.20 -14.21
CA ILE A 117 -9.61 -29.91 -14.90
C ILE A 117 -9.51 -28.77 -13.90
N TRP A 118 -10.25 -28.81 -12.80
CA TRP A 118 -10.19 -27.79 -11.73
C TRP A 118 -8.78 -27.68 -11.14
N THR A 119 -8.16 -28.82 -10.77
CA THR A 119 -6.80 -28.85 -10.24
C THR A 119 -5.77 -28.37 -11.27
N TYR A 120 -5.92 -28.79 -12.54
CA TYR A 120 -5.07 -28.34 -13.63
C TYR A 120 -5.18 -26.83 -13.86
N VAL A 121 -6.42 -26.30 -13.96
CA VAL A 121 -6.67 -24.85 -14.11
C VAL A 121 -6.18 -24.10 -12.88
N TYR A 122 -6.43 -24.60 -11.67
CA TYR A 122 -5.97 -23.96 -10.44
C TYR A 122 -4.43 -23.88 -10.37
N GLN A 123 -3.72 -24.94 -10.78
CA GLN A 123 -2.27 -24.93 -10.82
C GLN A 123 -1.70 -24.04 -11.93
N THR A 124 -2.39 -23.91 -13.08
CA THR A 124 -1.93 -23.08 -14.21
C THR A 124 -2.34 -21.60 -14.10
N THR A 125 -3.35 -21.27 -13.29
CA THR A 125 -3.84 -19.89 -13.11
C THR A 125 -3.18 -19.13 -11.96
N ILE A 126 -2.31 -19.76 -11.14
CA ILE A 126 -1.48 -19.01 -10.21
C ILE A 126 -0.46 -18.23 -11.05
N PRO A 127 -0.60 -16.90 -11.21
CA PRO A 127 0.37 -16.14 -11.99
C PRO A 127 1.74 -16.33 -11.32
N ALA A 128 2.71 -16.82 -12.09
CA ALA A 128 4.08 -16.90 -11.61
C ALA A 128 4.48 -15.53 -11.07
N SER A 129 4.97 -15.46 -9.83
CA SER A 129 5.40 -14.19 -9.24
C SER A 129 6.43 -13.53 -10.16
N LEU A 130 6.48 -12.20 -10.19
CA LEU A 130 7.48 -11.45 -10.98
C LEU A 130 8.90 -11.97 -10.70
N TYR A 131 9.17 -12.32 -9.46
CA TYR A 131 10.42 -12.98 -9.08
C TYR A 131 10.65 -14.27 -9.87
N THR A 132 9.68 -15.19 -9.91
CA THR A 132 9.81 -16.46 -10.64
C THR A 132 10.01 -16.24 -12.14
N GLN A 133 9.35 -15.24 -12.73
CA GLN A 133 9.52 -14.90 -14.14
C GLN A 133 10.92 -14.36 -14.44
N GLN A 134 11.49 -13.54 -13.53
CA GLN A 134 12.82 -12.96 -13.69
C GLN A 134 13.96 -13.97 -13.50
N VAL A 135 13.73 -15.00 -12.70
CA VAL A 135 14.75 -15.99 -12.29
C VAL A 135 14.74 -17.24 -13.19
N SER A 136 13.58 -17.65 -13.74
CA SER A 136 13.36 -18.97 -14.39
C SER A 136 14.27 -19.29 -15.59
N GLN A 137 14.88 -18.27 -16.21
CA GLN A 137 15.74 -18.46 -17.39
C GLN A 137 17.23 -18.18 -17.12
N LYS A 138 17.60 -17.97 -15.85
CA LYS A 138 18.95 -17.57 -15.46
C LYS A 138 19.60 -18.65 -14.58
N ASP A 139 20.88 -18.88 -14.79
CA ASP A 139 21.68 -19.77 -13.92
C ASP A 139 22.05 -19.00 -12.64
N LEU A 140 21.20 -19.08 -11.62
CA LEU A 140 21.33 -18.35 -10.37
C LEU A 140 21.35 -19.32 -9.18
N ILE A 141 22.08 -18.93 -8.15
CA ILE A 141 22.07 -19.56 -6.84
C ILE A 141 20.90 -18.96 -6.06
N GLU A 142 19.98 -19.78 -5.58
CA GLU A 142 18.88 -19.34 -4.71
C GLU A 142 19.20 -19.68 -3.26
N GLN A 143 19.00 -18.68 -2.38
CA GLN A 143 19.06 -18.82 -0.92
C GLN A 143 17.69 -18.46 -0.34
N VAL A 144 17.14 -19.37 0.47
CA VAL A 144 15.84 -19.20 1.13
C VAL A 144 16.03 -19.22 2.63
N ASN A 145 15.41 -18.32 3.35
CA ASN A 145 15.41 -18.32 4.81
C ASN A 145 14.03 -18.75 5.36
N PRO A 146 13.84 -20.01 5.71
CA PRO A 146 12.62 -20.49 6.35
C PRO A 146 12.56 -20.17 7.86
N ASN A 147 13.70 -19.82 8.47
CA ASN A 147 13.86 -19.68 9.91
C ASN A 147 13.45 -18.28 10.39
N SER A 148 13.16 -18.17 11.70
CA SER A 148 12.81 -16.89 12.34
C SER A 148 14.01 -15.96 12.47
N GLU A 149 15.22 -16.52 12.56
CA GLU A 149 16.44 -15.74 12.62
C GLU A 149 16.88 -15.29 11.22
N PRO A 150 17.40 -14.06 11.07
CA PRO A 150 17.89 -13.57 9.80
C PRO A 150 19.09 -14.40 9.30
N LEU A 151 19.03 -14.85 8.04
CA LEU A 151 20.10 -15.58 7.38
C LEU A 151 21.10 -14.61 6.75
N ARG A 152 22.38 -14.76 7.07
CA ARG A 152 23.46 -14.03 6.38
C ARG A 152 23.83 -14.75 5.09
N VAL A 153 23.85 -14.01 3.98
CA VAL A 153 24.28 -14.46 2.67
C VAL A 153 25.43 -13.57 2.22
N ASP A 154 26.61 -14.14 2.07
CA ASP A 154 27.79 -13.42 1.55
C ASP A 154 27.86 -13.59 0.03
N LEU A 155 28.09 -12.49 -0.71
CA LEU A 155 28.14 -12.46 -2.16
C LEU A 155 29.57 -12.45 -2.68
N PRO A 156 29.78 -12.85 -3.97
CA PRO A 156 31.15 -12.96 -4.56
C PRO A 156 31.94 -11.65 -4.66
N ASP A 157 31.26 -10.49 -4.55
CA ASP A 157 31.85 -9.15 -4.62
C ASP A 157 32.23 -8.57 -3.26
N GLY A 158 32.09 -9.34 -2.19
CA GLY A 158 32.31 -8.91 -0.81
C GLY A 158 31.10 -8.18 -0.18
N SER A 159 29.99 -8.03 -0.91
CA SER A 159 28.72 -7.59 -0.34
C SER A 159 28.10 -8.70 0.49
N TRP A 160 27.25 -8.34 1.45
CA TRP A 160 26.48 -9.33 2.20
C TRP A 160 25.04 -8.86 2.43
N ILE A 161 24.15 -9.83 2.55
CA ILE A 161 22.73 -9.60 2.78
C ILE A 161 22.31 -10.31 4.05
N ARG A 162 21.47 -9.67 4.86
CA ARG A 162 20.76 -10.31 5.97
C ARG A 162 19.31 -10.51 5.53
N LEU A 163 19.01 -11.75 5.17
CA LEU A 163 17.71 -12.16 4.62
C LEU A 163 16.73 -12.47 5.77
N ALA A 164 15.58 -11.82 5.80
CA ALA A 164 14.57 -12.02 6.83
C ALA A 164 13.84 -13.37 6.66
N LYS A 165 13.03 -13.73 7.66
CA LYS A 165 12.17 -14.94 7.61
C LYS A 165 11.28 -14.95 6.37
N ASN A 166 11.11 -16.12 5.75
CA ASN A 166 10.28 -16.35 4.57
C ASN A 166 10.68 -15.48 3.37
N SER A 167 11.93 -15.09 3.29
CA SER A 167 12.47 -14.33 2.17
C SER A 167 13.43 -15.20 1.37
N ARG A 168 13.58 -14.90 0.09
CA ARG A 168 14.49 -15.58 -0.83
C ARG A 168 15.25 -14.61 -1.69
N LEU A 169 16.49 -14.97 -2.00
CA LEU A 169 17.44 -14.19 -2.76
C LEU A 169 18.04 -15.05 -3.86
N SER A 170 18.01 -14.58 -5.10
CA SER A 170 18.73 -15.23 -6.22
C SER A 170 19.82 -14.31 -6.75
N TYR A 171 21.00 -14.88 -6.98
CA TYR A 171 22.18 -14.16 -7.49
C TYR A 171 23.08 -15.09 -8.31
N PRO A 172 23.88 -14.57 -9.26
CA PRO A 172 24.80 -15.39 -10.04
C PRO A 172 26.02 -15.81 -9.21
N ALA A 173 26.60 -16.95 -9.53
CA ALA A 173 27.82 -17.43 -8.87
C ALA A 173 29.01 -16.43 -9.01
N ARG A 174 29.02 -15.61 -10.06
CA ARG A 174 29.97 -14.51 -10.29
C ARG A 174 29.31 -13.35 -11.03
N PHE A 175 29.67 -12.12 -10.68
CA PHE A 175 29.23 -10.91 -11.39
C PHE A 175 30.17 -10.59 -12.56
N THR A 176 29.90 -11.14 -13.73
CA THR A 176 30.75 -11.01 -14.92
C THR A 176 30.35 -9.85 -15.86
N GLY A 177 29.14 -9.30 -15.67
CA GLY A 177 28.63 -8.23 -16.52
C GLY A 177 29.04 -6.82 -16.08
N SER A 178 28.50 -5.80 -16.74
CA SER A 178 28.68 -4.38 -16.40
C SER A 178 27.96 -3.95 -15.14
N VAL A 179 27.07 -4.80 -14.61
CA VAL A 179 26.27 -4.60 -13.41
C VAL A 179 26.31 -5.84 -12.54
N ARG A 180 26.00 -5.69 -11.25
CA ARG A 180 25.81 -6.78 -10.27
C ARG A 180 24.32 -6.89 -9.99
N GLU A 181 23.67 -7.92 -10.51
CA GLU A 181 22.23 -8.09 -10.39
C GLU A 181 21.87 -9.19 -9.38
N VAL A 182 20.91 -8.90 -8.52
CA VAL A 182 20.31 -9.87 -7.60
C VAL A 182 18.79 -9.70 -7.58
N TYR A 183 18.09 -10.75 -7.22
CA TYR A 183 16.62 -10.81 -7.20
C TYR A 183 16.17 -11.13 -5.78
N LEU A 184 15.28 -10.31 -5.23
CA LEU A 184 14.74 -10.46 -3.88
C LEU A 184 13.24 -10.67 -3.94
N ASP A 185 12.75 -11.65 -3.18
CA ASP A 185 11.36 -11.79 -2.81
C ASP A 185 11.28 -11.87 -1.27
N GLY A 186 10.64 -10.90 -0.66
CA GLY A 186 10.59 -10.73 0.79
C GLY A 186 11.43 -9.55 1.29
N ASP A 187 12.00 -9.67 2.48
CA ASP A 187 12.69 -8.60 3.19
C ASP A 187 14.18 -8.90 3.35
N GLY A 188 15.02 -7.92 3.04
CA GLY A 188 16.48 -8.08 3.15
C GLY A 188 17.18 -6.77 3.48
N PHE A 189 18.15 -6.84 4.41
CA PHE A 189 19.11 -5.76 4.64
C PHE A 189 20.37 -6.04 3.82
N PHE A 190 20.76 -5.07 3.01
CA PHE A 190 21.90 -5.14 2.10
C PHE A 190 23.03 -4.25 2.61
N ASP A 191 24.23 -4.79 2.61
CA ASP A 191 25.47 -4.03 2.82
C ASP A 191 26.36 -4.25 1.61
N VAL A 192 26.32 -3.32 0.67
CA VAL A 192 26.91 -3.48 -0.66
C VAL A 192 28.28 -2.87 -0.71
N ALA A 193 29.28 -3.67 -1.12
CA ALA A 193 30.64 -3.25 -1.35
C ALA A 193 30.71 -2.14 -2.42
N ARG A 194 31.46 -1.08 -2.12
CA ARG A 194 31.56 0.10 -3.00
C ARG A 194 32.29 -0.24 -4.31
N ASN A 195 31.57 -0.16 -5.42
CA ASN A 195 32.14 -0.30 -6.77
C ASN A 195 31.37 0.61 -7.77
N PRO A 196 31.83 1.87 -7.97
CA PRO A 196 31.16 2.79 -8.91
C PRO A 196 31.20 2.35 -10.38
N LYS A 197 32.19 1.49 -10.75
CA LYS A 197 32.34 1.01 -12.14
C LYS A 197 31.36 -0.11 -12.48
N GLN A 198 30.85 -0.83 -11.48
CA GLN A 198 29.90 -1.92 -11.65
C GLN A 198 28.75 -1.76 -10.65
N PRO A 199 27.71 -0.98 -10.99
CA PRO A 199 26.56 -0.76 -10.13
C PRO A 199 25.92 -2.05 -9.66
N PHE A 200 25.32 -2.03 -8.46
CA PHE A 200 24.57 -3.13 -7.89
C PHE A 200 23.07 -2.88 -8.05
N LEU A 201 22.35 -3.84 -8.60
CA LEU A 201 20.91 -3.76 -8.85
C LEU A 201 20.20 -4.82 -8.04
N VAL A 202 19.17 -4.42 -7.29
CA VAL A 202 18.26 -5.34 -6.59
C VAL A 202 16.89 -5.23 -7.25
N HIS A 203 16.46 -6.32 -7.88
CA HIS A 203 15.11 -6.46 -8.42
C HIS A 203 14.22 -7.01 -7.32
N ALA A 204 13.21 -6.26 -6.91
CA ALA A 204 12.30 -6.61 -5.81
C ALA A 204 10.85 -6.30 -6.21
N GLY A 205 10.16 -7.31 -6.72
CA GLY A 205 8.83 -7.13 -7.30
C GLY A 205 8.86 -6.18 -8.50
N GLU A 206 8.09 -5.09 -8.43
CA GLU A 206 7.93 -4.11 -9.51
C GLU A 206 9.00 -3.02 -9.52
N ILE A 207 9.88 -3.00 -8.52
CA ILE A 207 10.91 -1.97 -8.41
C ILE A 207 12.32 -2.54 -8.56
N THR A 208 13.19 -1.72 -9.11
CA THR A 208 14.63 -1.97 -9.15
C THR A 208 15.35 -0.89 -8.37
N THR A 209 16.20 -1.34 -7.45
CA THR A 209 17.02 -0.48 -6.60
C THR A 209 18.45 -0.52 -7.07
N LYS A 210 19.01 0.63 -7.46
CA LYS A 210 20.39 0.78 -7.95
C LYS A 210 21.27 1.50 -6.94
N VAL A 211 22.41 0.90 -6.65
CA VAL A 211 23.39 1.45 -5.71
C VAL A 211 24.83 1.29 -6.20
N LEU A 212 25.75 2.07 -5.63
CA LEU A 212 27.19 1.99 -5.94
C LEU A 212 28.04 1.50 -4.77
N GLY A 213 27.47 1.39 -3.58
CA GLY A 213 28.11 1.02 -2.32
C GLY A 213 27.37 1.70 -1.16
N THR A 214 26.40 1.00 -0.60
CA THR A 214 25.41 1.54 0.33
C THR A 214 24.92 0.44 1.25
N SER A 215 24.47 0.84 2.44
CA SER A 215 23.75 -0.04 3.34
C SER A 215 22.27 0.39 3.36
N PHE A 216 21.36 -0.52 3.05
CA PHE A 216 19.93 -0.23 2.94
C PHE A 216 19.07 -1.47 3.21
N LEU A 217 17.81 -1.26 3.55
CA LEU A 217 16.80 -2.28 3.77
C LEU A 217 15.77 -2.22 2.64
N ILE A 218 15.37 -3.38 2.11
CA ILE A 218 14.20 -3.52 1.25
C ILE A 218 13.20 -4.42 1.97
N LYS A 219 11.92 -4.01 1.97
CA LYS A 219 10.78 -4.84 2.34
C LYS A 219 9.87 -4.95 1.12
N ALA A 220 9.86 -6.12 0.51
CA ALA A 220 9.20 -6.35 -0.77
C ALA A 220 8.43 -7.68 -0.78
N ARG A 221 7.68 -7.96 0.26
CA ARG A 221 6.88 -9.16 0.37
C ARG A 221 5.74 -9.13 -0.66
N THR A 222 5.57 -10.25 -1.35
CA THR A 222 4.55 -10.37 -2.40
C THR A 222 3.12 -10.26 -1.85
N ASP A 223 2.90 -10.62 -0.58
CA ASP A 223 1.61 -10.53 0.13
C ASP A 223 1.26 -9.10 0.60
N GLN A 224 2.18 -8.13 0.45
CA GLN A 224 1.97 -6.74 0.88
C GLN A 224 1.72 -5.82 -0.33
N GLU A 225 0.87 -4.81 -0.12
CA GLU A 225 0.55 -3.81 -1.14
C GLU A 225 1.63 -2.74 -1.33
N ARG A 226 2.65 -2.75 -0.48
CA ARG A 226 3.70 -1.73 -0.43
C ARG A 226 5.07 -2.38 -0.48
N VAL A 227 5.96 -1.74 -1.23
CA VAL A 227 7.40 -2.02 -1.18
C VAL A 227 8.08 -0.83 -0.53
N GLU A 228 8.92 -1.09 0.48
CA GLU A 228 9.62 -0.07 1.24
C GLU A 228 11.12 -0.20 1.04
N VAL A 229 11.80 0.91 0.75
CA VAL A 229 13.26 1.00 0.68
C VAL A 229 13.74 2.03 1.69
N VAL A 230 14.58 1.63 2.62
CA VAL A 230 15.13 2.49 3.69
C VAL A 230 16.63 2.58 3.57
N VAL A 231 17.18 3.78 3.54
CA VAL A 231 18.64 3.99 3.40
C VAL A 231 19.30 4.23 4.74
N ARG A 232 20.35 3.48 5.03
CA ARG A 232 21.19 3.66 6.21
C ARG A 232 22.46 4.45 5.89
N THR A 233 23.15 4.11 4.78
CA THR A 233 24.35 4.83 4.33
C THR A 233 24.38 4.95 2.82
N GLY A 234 24.99 5.99 2.28
CA GLY A 234 25.19 6.19 0.86
C GLY A 234 23.98 6.78 0.14
N LYS A 235 23.84 6.50 -1.16
CA LYS A 235 22.72 6.99 -2.01
C LYS A 235 22.14 5.83 -2.76
N VAL A 236 20.81 5.78 -2.81
CA VAL A 236 20.02 4.74 -3.47
C VAL A 236 19.12 5.37 -4.51
N SER A 237 19.11 4.83 -5.73
CA SER A 237 18.18 5.22 -6.78
C SER A 237 17.19 4.09 -6.99
N VAL A 238 15.91 4.38 -6.84
CA VAL A 238 14.82 3.42 -7.01
C VAL A 238 14.00 3.82 -8.22
N TYR A 239 13.71 2.87 -9.10
CA TYR A 239 12.86 3.07 -10.27
C TYR A 239 11.94 1.87 -10.47
N ARG A 240 10.84 2.11 -11.15
CA ARG A 240 9.91 1.05 -11.55
C ARG A 240 10.41 0.40 -12.83
N GLU A 241 10.43 -0.91 -12.86
CA GLU A 241 10.68 -1.67 -14.07
C GLU A 241 9.39 -1.75 -14.88
N THR A 242 9.34 -1.03 -15.99
CA THR A 242 8.22 -1.11 -16.93
C THR A 242 8.49 -2.29 -17.86
N THR A 243 7.69 -3.34 -17.76
CA THR A 243 7.67 -4.46 -18.70
C THR A 243 7.08 -3.98 -20.03
N VAL A 244 7.85 -3.26 -20.82
CA VAL A 244 7.43 -2.89 -22.18
C VAL A 244 8.20 -3.76 -23.16
N SER A 245 7.49 -4.68 -23.79
CA SER A 245 7.95 -5.54 -24.89
C SER A 245 8.15 -4.75 -26.22
N GLN A 246 8.58 -3.51 -26.14
CA GLN A 246 8.94 -2.70 -27.31
C GLN A 246 10.34 -2.12 -27.12
N PRO A 247 11.16 -2.00 -28.20
CA PRO A 247 12.44 -1.32 -28.15
C PRO A 247 12.18 0.17 -27.98
N VAL A 248 11.92 0.57 -26.74
CA VAL A 248 11.74 1.98 -26.39
C VAL A 248 13.14 2.58 -26.32
N ILE A 249 13.39 3.56 -27.20
CA ILE A 249 14.31 4.66 -26.97
C ILE A 249 14.35 4.90 -25.46
N VAL A 250 15.52 4.67 -24.84
CA VAL A 250 15.78 4.76 -23.39
C VAL A 250 15.25 6.10 -22.90
N LYS A 251 13.97 6.17 -22.56
CA LYS A 251 13.42 7.26 -21.78
C LYS A 251 14.11 7.10 -20.43
N LYS A 252 15.06 7.96 -20.16
CA LYS A 252 15.85 8.03 -18.95
C LYS A 252 14.88 7.87 -17.77
N LEU A 253 14.78 6.65 -17.24
CA LEU A 253 13.94 6.34 -16.08
C LEU A 253 14.47 7.24 -14.97
N GLN A 254 13.73 8.30 -14.66
CA GLN A 254 14.06 9.19 -13.55
C GLN A 254 13.78 8.40 -12.26
N GLY A 255 14.82 7.75 -11.75
CA GLY A 255 14.74 7.08 -10.46
C GLY A 255 14.61 8.12 -9.35
N VAL A 256 13.81 7.80 -8.35
CA VAL A 256 13.75 8.58 -7.11
C VAL A 256 15.05 8.31 -6.34
N ILE A 257 15.78 9.36 -6.02
CA ILE A 257 17.01 9.24 -5.23
C ILE A 257 16.66 9.48 -3.76
N ILE A 258 17.09 8.55 -2.90
CA ILE A 258 16.98 8.66 -1.45
C ILE A 258 18.36 8.55 -0.78
N THR A 259 18.51 9.28 0.31
CA THR A 259 19.73 9.42 1.08
C THR A 259 19.56 8.86 2.50
N PRO A 260 20.59 8.81 3.35
CA PRO A 260 20.46 8.28 4.71
C PRO A 260 19.29 8.90 5.48
N ASN A 261 18.66 8.10 6.33
CA ASN A 261 17.47 8.45 7.10
C ASN A 261 16.20 8.74 6.27
N GLN A 262 16.25 8.56 4.95
CA GLN A 262 15.06 8.61 4.10
C GLN A 262 14.57 7.21 3.79
N GLN A 263 13.25 7.12 3.60
CA GLN A 263 12.56 5.93 3.10
C GLN A 263 11.72 6.29 1.88
N LEU A 264 11.60 5.34 0.97
CA LEU A 264 10.72 5.39 -0.18
C LEU A 264 9.73 4.25 -0.10
N VAL A 265 8.45 4.57 -0.19
CA VAL A 265 7.37 3.59 -0.23
C VAL A 265 6.76 3.59 -1.63
N TYR A 266 6.80 2.46 -2.30
CA TYR A 266 6.06 2.23 -3.53
C TYR A 266 4.73 1.55 -3.20
N ASN A 267 3.63 2.17 -3.61
CA ASN A 267 2.29 1.59 -3.47
C ASN A 267 1.90 0.89 -4.77
N ARG A 268 1.73 -0.43 -4.72
CA ARG A 268 1.39 -1.26 -5.88
C ARG A 268 0.03 -0.93 -6.50
N LYS A 269 -0.98 -0.59 -5.65
CA LYS A 269 -2.33 -0.24 -6.13
C LYS A 269 -2.39 1.15 -6.75
N ALA A 270 -1.75 2.13 -6.11
CA ALA A 270 -1.76 3.50 -6.58
C ALA A 270 -0.70 3.77 -7.65
N ASP A 271 0.20 2.82 -7.91
CA ASP A 271 1.35 2.94 -8.80
C ASP A 271 2.16 4.22 -8.58
N SER A 272 2.45 4.52 -7.31
CA SER A 272 3.05 5.78 -6.92
C SER A 272 4.13 5.60 -5.87
N PHE A 273 5.12 6.50 -5.89
CA PHE A 273 6.18 6.61 -4.90
C PHE A 273 5.86 7.71 -3.90
N ALA A 274 6.09 7.43 -2.63
CA ALA A 274 6.06 8.42 -1.54
C ALA A 274 7.40 8.38 -0.81
N ARG A 275 8.08 9.53 -0.72
CA ARG A 275 9.35 9.68 0.01
C ARG A 275 9.07 10.34 1.35
N SER A 276 9.69 9.83 2.41
CA SER A 276 9.58 10.38 3.76
C SER A 276 10.87 10.18 4.56
N ILE A 277 10.94 10.78 5.73
CA ILE A 277 12.00 10.51 6.71
C ILE A 277 11.58 9.32 7.55
N VAL A 278 12.54 8.46 7.95
CA VAL A 278 12.28 7.35 8.87
C VAL A 278 11.80 7.85 10.24
N GLY A 279 11.01 7.04 10.95
CA GLY A 279 10.45 7.45 12.25
C GLY A 279 11.50 7.75 13.33
N SER A 280 12.67 7.11 13.27
CA SER A 280 13.78 7.31 14.22
C SER A 280 15.09 7.53 13.46
N PRO A 281 15.34 8.74 12.97
CA PRO A 281 16.57 9.08 12.25
C PRO A 281 17.80 8.91 13.15
N GLN A 282 18.86 8.31 12.60
CA GLN A 282 20.12 8.06 13.30
C GLN A 282 21.20 8.98 12.79
N LEU A 283 22.19 9.31 13.64
CA LEU A 283 23.38 10.02 13.21
C LEU A 283 24.12 9.21 12.15
N ILE A 284 24.50 9.86 11.04
CA ILE A 284 25.31 9.25 9.97
C ILE A 284 26.81 9.33 10.29
N GLN A 285 27.19 10.17 11.26
CA GLN A 285 28.52 10.27 11.80
C GLN A 285 28.57 9.74 13.24
N PRO A 286 29.71 9.24 13.71
CA PRO A 286 29.87 8.86 15.12
C PRO A 286 29.51 10.05 16.04
N GLU A 287 28.73 9.80 17.08
CA GLU A 287 28.25 10.81 18.02
C GLU A 287 29.39 11.64 18.63
N ALA A 288 30.53 11.01 18.93
CA ALA A 288 31.71 11.65 19.47
C ALA A 288 32.34 12.72 18.54
N LEU A 289 31.97 12.75 17.26
CA LEU A 289 32.46 13.74 16.28
C LEU A 289 31.51 14.89 16.05
N VAL A 290 30.32 14.88 16.66
CA VAL A 290 29.31 15.91 16.46
C VAL A 290 29.06 16.65 17.76
N ASP A 291 29.52 17.88 17.81
CA ASP A 291 29.22 18.78 18.93
C ASP A 291 27.86 19.45 18.71
N PHE A 292 26.94 19.24 19.64
CA PHE A 292 25.60 19.84 19.66
C PHE A 292 25.43 20.85 20.81
N ASP A 293 26.51 21.35 21.38
CA ASP A 293 26.49 22.49 22.31
C ASP A 293 26.63 23.80 21.55
N PHE A 294 25.63 24.62 21.66
CA PHE A 294 25.55 25.91 20.98
C PHE A 294 25.51 27.05 21.99
N ARG A 295 26.33 28.07 21.78
CA ARG A 295 26.36 29.28 22.59
C ARG A 295 26.33 30.51 21.67
N ASN A 296 25.25 31.25 21.72
CA ASN A 296 25.05 32.43 20.88
C ASN A 296 25.35 32.13 19.40
N THR A 297 24.89 30.97 18.92
CA THR A 297 25.19 30.47 17.57
C THR A 297 24.01 30.80 16.66
N PRO A 298 24.22 31.34 15.43
CA PRO A 298 23.16 31.57 14.46
C PRO A 298 22.36 30.28 14.18
N ALA A 299 21.04 30.39 14.13
CA ALA A 299 20.15 29.24 13.87
C ALA A 299 20.47 28.56 12.53
N SER A 300 20.88 29.31 11.51
CA SER A 300 21.36 28.77 10.23
C SER A 300 22.49 27.79 10.42
N THR A 301 23.50 28.14 11.27
CA THR A 301 24.63 27.25 11.61
C THR A 301 24.18 26.00 12.37
N VAL A 302 23.18 26.15 13.27
CA VAL A 302 22.60 25.01 14.00
C VAL A 302 21.90 24.05 13.04
N PHE A 303 21.08 24.56 12.12
CA PHE A 303 20.39 23.74 11.12
C PHE A 303 21.39 23.03 10.17
N GLU A 304 22.44 23.74 9.71
CA GLU A 304 23.48 23.10 8.90
C GLU A 304 24.20 21.98 9.65
N ARG A 305 24.45 22.11 10.95
CA ARG A 305 25.07 21.07 11.75
C ARG A 305 24.17 19.87 11.91
N ILE A 306 22.88 20.09 12.19
CA ILE A 306 21.87 19.03 12.25
C ILE A 306 21.75 18.33 10.89
N GLN A 307 21.65 19.09 9.80
CA GLN A 307 21.58 18.54 8.44
C GLN A 307 22.79 17.63 8.12
N ARG A 308 24.00 18.07 8.45
CA ARG A 308 25.23 17.29 8.23
C ARG A 308 25.26 16.02 9.09
N ALA A 309 24.82 16.13 10.35
CA ALA A 309 24.86 15.02 11.29
C ALA A 309 23.87 13.90 10.93
N TYR A 310 22.69 14.24 10.41
CA TYR A 310 21.63 13.29 10.04
C TYR A 310 21.54 13.01 8.54
N GLY A 311 22.16 13.83 7.67
CA GLY A 311 22.11 13.70 6.22
C GLY A 311 20.73 14.02 5.62
N ILE A 312 19.85 14.68 6.38
CA ILE A 312 18.50 15.08 5.98
C ILE A 312 18.55 16.55 5.56
N PRO A 313 18.08 16.91 4.36
CA PRO A 313 18.01 18.31 3.94
C PRO A 313 17.08 19.13 4.86
N ILE A 314 17.54 20.31 5.28
CA ILE A 314 16.76 21.28 6.05
C ILE A 314 16.70 22.55 5.22
N GLU A 315 15.53 22.90 4.73
CA GLU A 315 15.28 24.13 3.96
C GLU A 315 14.76 25.21 4.89
N TYR A 316 15.38 26.37 4.84
CA TYR A 316 15.02 27.56 5.63
C TYR A 316 15.49 28.83 4.92
N ASP A 317 14.90 29.98 5.26
CA ASP A 317 15.39 31.26 4.79
C ASP A 317 16.66 31.64 5.57
N ALA A 318 17.81 31.51 4.91
CA ALA A 318 19.11 31.74 5.52
C ALA A 318 19.27 33.20 5.98
N ALA A 319 18.71 34.19 5.28
CA ALA A 319 18.79 35.58 5.64
C ALA A 319 18.03 35.90 6.94
N LEU A 320 16.86 35.28 7.12
CA LEU A 320 16.05 35.44 8.34
C LEU A 320 16.65 34.70 9.54
N MET A 321 17.31 33.55 9.31
CA MET A 321 17.80 32.69 10.39
C MET A 321 19.24 33.01 10.83
N SER A 322 19.99 33.80 10.06
CA SER A 322 21.34 34.24 10.42
C SER A 322 21.39 35.12 11.66
N ASP A 323 20.35 35.91 11.89
CA ASP A 323 20.27 36.87 12.99
C ASP A 323 19.59 36.29 14.26
N CYS A 324 19.23 35.00 14.24
CA CYS A 324 18.60 34.31 15.36
C CYS A 324 19.65 33.57 16.21
N PRO A 325 20.10 34.09 17.35
CA PRO A 325 21.07 33.38 18.19
C PRO A 325 20.40 32.26 18.98
N VAL A 326 21.02 31.06 18.95
CA VAL A 326 20.59 29.89 19.71
C VAL A 326 21.64 29.58 20.77
N THR A 327 21.19 29.36 22.01
CA THR A 327 22.00 28.84 23.11
C THR A 327 21.28 27.62 23.67
N ALA A 328 21.80 26.43 23.39
CA ALA A 328 21.20 25.17 23.80
C ALA A 328 22.21 24.03 23.77
N SER A 329 22.08 23.06 24.69
CA SER A 329 22.73 21.77 24.61
C SER A 329 21.70 20.75 24.07
N LEU A 330 21.99 20.21 22.90
CA LEU A 330 21.07 19.33 22.17
C LEU A 330 21.61 17.88 22.06
N ALA A 331 22.69 17.53 22.76
CA ALA A 331 23.38 16.25 22.60
C ALA A 331 22.44 15.04 22.79
N ASP A 332 21.68 15.05 23.89
CA ASP A 332 20.84 13.91 24.30
C ASP A 332 19.47 13.84 23.58
N GLU A 333 19.22 14.76 22.66
CA GLU A 333 17.92 14.87 21.99
C GLU A 333 17.87 14.10 20.66
N SER A 334 16.72 13.53 20.35
CA SER A 334 16.45 13.00 19.01
C SER A 334 16.47 14.10 17.95
N LEU A 335 16.53 13.77 16.66
CA LEU A 335 16.42 14.79 15.59
C LEU A 335 15.23 15.72 15.80
N TYR A 336 14.06 15.13 16.02
CA TYR A 336 12.82 15.90 16.20
C TYR A 336 12.81 16.70 17.52
N GLY A 337 13.43 16.18 18.57
CA GLY A 337 13.67 16.92 19.82
C GLY A 337 14.55 18.15 19.60
N LYS A 338 15.68 17.97 18.88
CA LYS A 338 16.58 19.07 18.49
C LYS A 338 15.84 20.15 17.70
N LEU A 339 15.08 19.75 16.67
CA LEU A 339 14.31 20.68 15.85
C LEU A 339 13.25 21.43 16.66
N ASN A 340 12.51 20.74 17.54
CA ASN A 340 11.52 21.35 18.39
C ASN A 340 12.12 22.41 19.31
N LEU A 341 13.27 22.11 19.93
CA LEU A 341 13.95 23.04 20.84
C LEU A 341 14.47 24.27 20.10
N VAL A 342 15.12 24.07 18.93
CA VAL A 342 15.63 25.19 18.12
C VAL A 342 14.49 26.05 17.59
N CYS A 343 13.46 25.45 16.99
CA CYS A 343 12.33 26.17 16.44
C CYS A 343 11.56 26.97 17.51
N ARG A 344 11.40 26.40 18.72
CA ARG A 344 10.82 27.15 19.86
C ARG A 344 11.64 28.35 20.27
N ALA A 345 12.97 28.20 20.28
CA ALA A 345 13.88 29.29 20.67
C ALA A 345 13.83 30.50 19.71
N ILE A 346 13.53 30.25 18.42
CA ILE A 346 13.50 31.29 17.38
C ILE A 346 12.08 31.58 16.88
N GLU A 347 11.03 31.13 17.59
CA GLU A 347 9.62 31.31 17.23
C GLU A 347 9.29 30.81 15.80
N ALA A 348 9.95 29.74 15.35
CA ALA A 348 9.72 29.10 14.06
C ALA A 348 8.91 27.80 14.22
N GLN A 349 8.44 27.27 13.09
CA GLN A 349 7.81 25.97 12.96
C GLN A 349 8.50 25.17 11.87
N TYR A 350 8.46 23.84 11.95
CA TYR A 350 8.95 23.00 10.89
C TYR A 350 7.90 21.97 10.47
N GLU A 351 8.01 21.54 9.22
CA GLU A 351 7.23 20.45 8.64
C GLU A 351 8.14 19.49 7.87
N VAL A 352 7.70 18.24 7.73
CA VAL A 352 8.41 17.22 6.95
C VAL A 352 7.66 16.98 5.65
N VAL A 353 8.28 17.33 4.53
CA VAL A 353 7.69 17.23 3.20
C VAL A 353 8.67 16.51 2.27
N ASP A 354 8.21 15.45 1.62
CA ASP A 354 8.98 14.71 0.61
C ASP A 354 10.42 14.35 1.05
N GLY A 355 10.56 13.87 2.31
CA GLY A 355 11.85 13.41 2.85
C GLY A 355 12.84 14.51 3.21
N GLN A 356 12.40 15.75 3.34
CA GLN A 356 13.15 16.90 3.81
C GLN A 356 12.41 17.65 4.92
N ILE A 357 13.10 18.52 5.63
CA ILE A 357 12.55 19.36 6.68
C ILE A 357 12.50 20.80 6.14
N ILE A 358 11.33 21.42 6.24
CA ILE A 358 11.13 22.82 5.86
C ILE A 358 10.87 23.61 7.15
N VAL A 359 11.69 24.61 7.42
CA VAL A 359 11.56 25.50 8.59
C VAL A 359 11.00 26.85 8.16
N ASN A 360 9.87 27.21 8.72
CA ASN A 360 9.18 28.47 8.48
C ASN A 360 9.21 29.35 9.74
N GLY A 361 9.72 30.55 9.65
CA GLY A 361 9.79 31.51 10.75
C GLY A 361 9.85 32.94 10.26
N LYS A 362 9.56 33.89 11.16
CA LYS A 362 9.54 35.32 10.84
C LYS A 362 10.92 35.97 10.97
N GLY A 363 11.94 35.20 11.38
CA GLY A 363 13.22 35.75 11.79
C GLY A 363 13.19 36.40 13.17
N CYS A 364 14.38 36.67 13.71
CA CYS A 364 14.55 37.30 15.01
C CYS A 364 14.82 38.79 14.79
N LYS A 365 14.16 39.66 15.55
CA LYS A 365 14.39 41.12 15.54
C LYS A 365 15.36 41.49 16.63
#